data_6d39a868dbff6200737fd203704f78b2
#
_entry.id   6d39a868dbff6200737fd203704f78b2
#
_cell.length_a   1.000
_cell.length_b   1.000
_cell.length_c   1.000
_cell.angle_alpha   90.00
_cell.angle_beta   90.00
_cell.angle_gamma   90.00
#
_symmetry.space_group_name_H-M   'P 1'
#
loop_
_entity.id
_entity.type
_entity.pdbx_description
1 polymer ?
#
loop_
_entity_poly.entity_id
_entity_poly.type
_entity_poly.pdbx_seq_one_letter_code
_entity_poly.pdbx_strand_id
1 'polypeptide(L)'
;MLQTLTALAEPNRLRIVELLQSGPHSVNDIADGLGTYQVQVSKHLRVLKEAGLVEVEARAQQRLYALRPAPLRELHEWLGRYRKLWDARFDEMDELIEELTQKEKSDGRRRKK
;
A
#
# COMPACT_ATOMS: atom_id res chain seq x y z
N MET A 1 -12.27 6.51 -4.81
CA MET A 1 -10.84 6.78 -4.45
C MET A 1 -10.67 7.16 -2.99
N LEU A 2 -11.32 8.20 -2.50
CA LEU A 2 -11.17 8.63 -1.11
C LEU A 2 -11.61 7.54 -0.12
N GLN A 3 -12.69 6.85 -0.39
CA GLN A 3 -13.16 5.74 0.43
C GLN A 3 -12.15 4.61 0.50
N THR A 4 -11.47 4.30 -0.61
CA THR A 4 -10.40 3.31 -0.67
C THR A 4 -9.22 3.74 0.23
N LEU A 5 -8.77 4.97 0.09
CA LEU A 5 -7.67 5.51 0.89
C LEU A 5 -8.01 5.52 2.39
N THR A 6 -9.22 5.94 2.73
CA THR A 6 -9.69 5.97 4.12
C THR A 6 -9.71 4.55 4.73
N ALA A 7 -10.20 3.58 3.97
CA ALA A 7 -10.25 2.18 4.43
C ALA A 7 -8.84 1.62 4.64
N LEU A 8 -7.88 1.95 3.77
CA LEU A 8 -6.50 1.49 3.88
C LEU A 8 -5.69 2.23 4.94
N ALA A 9 -6.12 3.40 5.38
CA ALA A 9 -5.37 4.25 6.31
C ALA A 9 -5.47 3.82 7.77
N GLU A 10 -5.87 2.60 8.04
CA GLU A 10 -5.91 2.03 9.38
C GLU A 10 -4.98 0.80 9.41
N PRO A 11 -4.07 0.67 10.40
CA PRO A 11 -3.01 -0.35 10.38
C PRO A 11 -3.51 -1.78 10.22
N ASN A 12 -4.56 -2.16 10.93
CA ASN A 12 -5.10 -3.52 10.85
C ASN A 12 -5.78 -3.80 9.52
N ARG A 13 -6.49 -2.83 8.97
CA ARG A 13 -7.11 -2.99 7.65
C ARG A 13 -6.04 -3.11 6.56
N LEU A 14 -4.97 -2.34 6.64
CA LEU A 14 -3.85 -2.44 5.71
C LEU A 14 -3.22 -3.84 5.80
N ARG A 15 -3.00 -4.35 6.99
CA ARG A 15 -2.45 -5.70 7.21
C ARG A 15 -3.36 -6.79 6.64
N ILE A 16 -4.68 -6.63 6.76
CA ILE A 16 -5.64 -7.56 6.18
C ILE A 16 -5.50 -7.58 4.65
N VAL A 17 -5.46 -6.42 4.03
CA VAL A 17 -5.29 -6.32 2.57
C VAL A 17 -3.98 -6.97 2.12
N GLU A 18 -2.90 -6.74 2.83
CA GLU A 18 -1.60 -7.36 2.56
C GLU A 18 -1.67 -8.88 2.67
N LEU A 19 -2.34 -9.40 3.70
CA LEU A 19 -2.51 -10.84 3.90
C LEU A 19 -3.35 -11.45 2.76
N LEU A 20 -4.40 -10.78 2.33
CA LEU A 20 -5.27 -11.27 1.26
C LEU A 20 -4.64 -11.25 -0.12
N GLN A 21 -3.46 -10.65 -0.28
CA GLN A 21 -2.70 -10.73 -1.54
C GLN A 21 -2.28 -12.16 -1.86
N SER A 22 -2.12 -13.01 -0.87
CA SER A 22 -1.78 -14.43 -1.06
C SER A 22 -2.97 -15.29 -1.49
N GLY A 23 -4.17 -14.75 -1.46
CA GLY A 23 -5.41 -15.44 -1.85
C GLY A 23 -6.51 -15.28 -0.82
N PRO A 24 -7.68 -15.88 -1.07
CA PRO A 24 -8.81 -15.81 -0.13
C PRO A 24 -8.51 -16.49 1.21
N HIS A 25 -9.01 -15.89 2.28
CA HIS A 25 -8.86 -16.40 3.65
C HIS A 25 -10.15 -16.28 4.43
N SER A 26 -10.35 -17.19 5.38
CA SER A 26 -11.45 -17.13 6.35
C SER A 26 -11.15 -16.08 7.43
N VAL A 27 -12.18 -15.68 8.17
CA VAL A 27 -11.99 -14.75 9.32
C VAL A 27 -11.02 -15.35 10.33
N ASN A 28 -11.10 -16.65 10.59
CA ASN A 28 -10.20 -17.32 11.52
C ASN A 28 -8.75 -17.25 11.07
N ASP A 29 -8.49 -17.52 9.80
CA ASP A 29 -7.13 -17.46 9.23
C ASP A 29 -6.57 -16.03 9.30
N ILE A 30 -7.41 -15.05 9.02
CA ILE A 30 -7.01 -13.65 9.10
C ILE A 30 -6.68 -13.28 10.55
N ALA A 31 -7.54 -13.65 11.48
CA ALA A 31 -7.32 -13.39 12.92
C ALA A 31 -6.04 -14.03 13.42
N ASP A 32 -5.77 -15.28 13.03
CA ASP A 32 -4.54 -15.98 13.37
C ASP A 32 -3.32 -15.28 12.75
N GLY A 33 -3.41 -14.89 11.50
CA GLY A 33 -2.33 -14.20 10.80
C GLY A 33 -2.00 -12.84 11.37
N LEU A 34 -2.99 -12.12 11.90
CA LEU A 34 -2.80 -10.82 12.53
C LEU A 34 -2.51 -10.89 14.03
N GLY A 35 -2.75 -12.05 14.66
CA GLY A 35 -2.61 -12.19 16.11
C GLY A 35 -3.66 -11.40 16.88
N THR A 36 -4.89 -11.32 16.35
CA THR A 36 -5.99 -10.57 16.97
C THR A 36 -7.26 -11.41 17.04
N TYR A 37 -8.33 -10.83 17.60
CA TYR A 37 -9.59 -11.52 17.80
C TYR A 37 -10.47 -11.46 16.54
N GLN A 38 -11.28 -12.52 16.32
CA GLN A 38 -12.20 -12.61 15.18
C GLN A 38 -13.19 -11.44 15.13
N VAL A 39 -13.66 -10.98 16.28
CA VAL A 39 -14.59 -9.84 16.39
C VAL A 39 -13.98 -8.58 15.81
N GLN A 40 -12.70 -8.34 16.08
CA GLN A 40 -11.94 -7.19 15.56
C GLN A 40 -11.79 -7.30 14.05
N VAL A 41 -11.39 -8.49 13.57
CA VAL A 41 -11.23 -8.75 12.13
C VAL A 41 -12.55 -8.55 11.40
N SER A 42 -13.67 -9.05 11.96
CA SER A 42 -15.00 -8.92 11.34
C SER A 42 -15.39 -7.46 11.17
N LYS A 43 -15.09 -6.60 12.14
CA LYS A 43 -15.35 -5.16 12.04
C LYS A 43 -14.54 -4.50 10.92
N HIS A 44 -13.27 -4.84 10.82
CA HIS A 44 -12.39 -4.32 9.77
C HIS A 44 -12.79 -4.82 8.39
N LEU A 45 -13.16 -6.09 8.27
CA LEU A 45 -13.64 -6.66 7.01
C LEU A 45 -14.93 -6.01 6.54
N ARG A 46 -15.81 -5.64 7.47
CA ARG A 46 -17.02 -4.91 7.13
C ARG A 46 -16.73 -3.56 6.49
N VAL A 47 -15.79 -2.81 7.05
CA VAL A 47 -15.36 -1.52 6.49
C VAL A 47 -14.74 -1.72 5.12
N LEU A 48 -13.87 -2.71 4.97
CA LEU A 48 -13.23 -3.04 3.69
C LEU A 48 -14.25 -3.47 2.64
N LYS A 49 -15.26 -4.23 3.03
CA LYS A 49 -16.33 -4.66 2.14
C LYS A 49 -17.18 -3.47 1.68
N GLU A 50 -17.54 -2.58 2.59
CA GLU A 50 -18.29 -1.37 2.27
C GLU A 50 -17.52 -0.46 1.32
N ALA A 51 -16.20 -0.43 1.43
CA ALA A 51 -15.32 0.31 0.52
C ALA A 51 -15.09 -0.41 -0.83
N GLY A 52 -15.61 -1.63 -0.99
CA GLY A 52 -15.46 -2.40 -2.21
C GLY A 52 -14.09 -3.05 -2.39
N LEU A 53 -13.27 -3.09 -1.34
CA LEU A 53 -11.91 -3.66 -1.39
C LEU A 53 -11.88 -5.17 -1.22
N VAL A 54 -12.88 -5.73 -0.54
CA VAL A 54 -13.00 -7.18 -0.34
C VAL A 54 -14.39 -7.66 -0.72
N GLU A 55 -14.46 -8.92 -1.10
CA GLU A 55 -15.71 -9.63 -1.36
C GLU A 55 -15.71 -10.95 -0.61
N VAL A 56 -16.90 -11.50 -0.41
CA VAL A 56 -17.10 -12.78 0.29
C VAL A 56 -17.39 -13.85 -0.73
N GLU A 57 -16.62 -14.91 -0.71
CA GLU A 57 -16.87 -16.12 -1.49
C GLU A 57 -17.33 -17.24 -0.56
N ALA A 58 -18.45 -17.85 -0.87
CA ALA A 58 -18.91 -19.03 -0.15
C ALA A 58 -18.32 -20.27 -0.81
N ARG A 59 -17.44 -20.99 -0.11
CA ARG A 59 -16.88 -22.28 -0.55
C ARG A 59 -17.26 -23.35 0.47
N ALA A 60 -18.07 -24.31 0.06
CA ALA A 60 -18.62 -25.33 0.96
C ALA A 60 -19.33 -24.66 2.15
N GLN A 61 -18.87 -24.90 3.38
CA GLN A 61 -19.45 -24.29 4.59
C GLN A 61 -18.67 -23.09 5.09
N GLN A 62 -17.62 -22.68 4.37
CA GLN A 62 -16.74 -21.56 4.78
C GLN A 62 -17.03 -20.31 3.98
N ARG A 63 -16.94 -19.16 4.66
CA ARG A 63 -16.90 -17.85 4.03
C ARG A 63 -15.46 -17.43 3.90
N LEU A 64 -15.03 -17.19 2.65
CA LEU A 64 -13.70 -16.72 2.36
C LEU A 64 -13.77 -15.27 1.89
N TYR A 65 -12.88 -14.45 2.43
CA TYR A 65 -12.73 -13.06 2.02
C TYR A 65 -11.59 -12.95 1.01
N ALA A 66 -11.86 -12.26 -0.09
CA ALA A 66 -10.91 -12.09 -1.17
C ALA A 66 -10.83 -10.61 -1.56
N LEU A 67 -9.66 -10.20 -2.09
CA LEU A 67 -9.50 -8.84 -2.60
C LEU A 67 -10.29 -8.65 -3.89
N ARG A 68 -10.90 -7.46 -4.02
CA ARG A 68 -11.47 -6.99 -5.27
C ARG A 68 -10.46 -6.08 -5.96
N PRO A 69 -10.05 -6.40 -7.20
CA PRO A 69 -9.00 -5.63 -7.86
C PRO A 69 -9.41 -4.24 -8.31
N ALA A 70 -10.70 -3.97 -8.52
CA ALA A 70 -11.16 -2.73 -9.10
C ALA A 70 -10.74 -1.45 -8.35
N PRO A 71 -10.94 -1.32 -7.02
CA PRO A 71 -10.48 -0.14 -6.30
C PRO A 71 -8.97 0.01 -6.27
N LEU A 72 -8.25 -1.11 -6.22
CA LEU A 72 -6.78 -1.09 -6.24
C LEU A 72 -6.25 -0.69 -7.60
N ARG A 73 -6.92 -1.09 -8.68
CA ARG A 73 -6.57 -0.67 -10.04
C ARG A 73 -6.77 0.84 -10.20
N GLU A 74 -7.86 1.37 -9.69
CA GLU A 74 -8.14 2.80 -9.71
C GLU A 74 -7.05 3.59 -8.97
N LEU A 75 -6.64 3.11 -7.80
CA LEU A 75 -5.56 3.69 -7.03
C LEU A 75 -4.23 3.62 -7.79
N HIS A 76 -3.94 2.49 -8.42
CA HIS A 76 -2.74 2.29 -9.23
C HIS A 76 -2.68 3.29 -10.40
N GLU A 77 -3.79 3.48 -11.11
CA GLU A 77 -3.88 4.43 -12.22
C GLU A 77 -3.68 5.87 -11.74
N TRP A 78 -4.29 6.22 -10.61
CA TRP A 78 -4.12 7.53 -10.00
C TRP A 78 -2.65 7.79 -9.62
N LEU A 79 -2.02 6.84 -8.95
CA LEU A 79 -0.61 6.93 -8.60
C LEU A 79 0.31 6.98 -9.83
N GLY A 80 -0.06 6.26 -10.90
CA GLY A 80 0.70 6.24 -12.14
C GLY A 80 0.83 7.62 -12.78
N ARG A 81 -0.20 8.44 -12.70
CA ARG A 81 -0.17 9.82 -13.20
C ARG A 81 0.81 10.69 -12.42
N TYR A 82 0.89 10.51 -11.11
CA TYR A 82 1.83 11.22 -10.25
C TYR A 82 3.23 10.66 -10.35
N ARG A 83 3.37 9.35 -10.56
CA ARG A 83 4.69 8.70 -10.70
C ARG A 83 5.53 9.35 -11.80
N LYS A 84 4.95 9.58 -12.97
CA LYS A 84 5.67 10.18 -14.10
C LYS A 84 6.20 11.58 -13.75
N LEU A 85 5.36 12.38 -13.09
CA LEU A 85 5.74 13.72 -12.65
C LEU A 85 6.84 13.68 -11.60
N TRP A 86 6.70 12.80 -10.60
CA TRP A 86 7.65 12.70 -9.51
C TRP A 86 8.97 12.06 -9.95
N ASP A 87 8.94 11.08 -10.85
CA ASP A 87 10.16 10.46 -11.40
C ASP A 87 11.03 11.53 -12.08
N ALA A 88 10.42 12.41 -12.87
CA ALA A 88 11.16 13.52 -13.49
C ALA A 88 11.77 14.47 -12.44
N ARG A 89 11.03 14.77 -11.38
CA ARG A 89 11.53 15.62 -10.28
C ARG A 89 12.62 14.95 -9.47
N PHE A 90 12.53 13.66 -9.24
CA PHE A 90 13.59 12.90 -8.56
C PHE A 90 14.87 12.87 -9.39
N ASP A 91 14.78 12.72 -10.71
CA ASP A 91 15.92 12.78 -11.60
C ASP A 91 16.60 14.16 -11.53
N GLU A 92 15.82 15.24 -11.55
CA GLU A 92 16.33 16.60 -11.37
C GLU A 92 17.04 16.77 -10.02
N MET A 93 16.47 16.23 -8.95
CA MET A 93 17.08 16.27 -7.62
C MET A 93 18.37 15.48 -7.57
N ASP A 94 18.41 14.30 -8.19
CA ASP A 94 19.61 13.47 -8.25
C ASP A 94 20.74 14.19 -9.00
N GLU A 95 20.45 14.84 -10.12
CA GLU A 95 21.40 15.67 -10.86
C GLU A 95 21.95 16.81 -9.99
N LEU A 96 21.06 17.49 -9.28
CA LEU A 96 21.46 18.60 -8.39
C LEU A 96 22.37 18.09 -7.25
N ILE A 97 22.06 16.95 -6.67
CA ILE A 97 22.88 16.33 -5.63
C ILE A 97 24.26 15.97 -6.18
N GLU A 98 24.34 15.40 -7.37
CA GLU A 98 25.62 15.12 -8.04
C GLU A 98 26.46 16.39 -8.26
N GLU A 99 25.83 17.44 -8.78
CA GLU A 99 26.49 18.72 -8.99
C GLU A 99 27.04 19.29 -7.68
N LEU A 100 26.27 19.28 -6.62
CA LEU A 100 26.66 19.75 -5.30
C LEU A 100 27.80 18.89 -4.72
N THR A 101 27.74 17.58 -4.89
CA THR A 101 28.80 16.66 -4.45
C THR A 101 30.09 16.90 -5.18
N GLN A 102 30.05 17.09 -6.51
CA GLN A 102 31.22 17.39 -7.31
C GLN A 102 31.81 18.74 -6.93
N LYS A 103 31.00 19.75 -6.66
CA LYS A 103 31.42 21.06 -6.22
C LYS A 103 32.15 20.99 -4.87
N GLU A 104 31.64 20.23 -3.92
CA GLU A 104 32.26 20.00 -2.63
C GLU A 104 33.64 19.33 -2.79
N LYS A 105 33.71 18.30 -3.63
CA LYS A 105 34.99 17.61 -3.92
C LYS A 105 36.00 18.55 -4.55
N SER A 106 35.55 19.40 -5.47
CA SER A 106 36.42 20.42 -6.11
C SER A 106 36.91 21.43 -5.09
N ASP A 107 36.05 21.94 -4.23
CA ASP A 107 36.41 22.89 -3.16
C ASP A 107 37.34 22.25 -2.13
N GLY A 108 37.07 20.98 -1.76
CA GLY A 108 37.93 20.22 -0.86
C GLY A 108 39.33 19.99 -1.41
N ARG A 109 39.49 19.77 -2.71
CA ARG A 109 40.78 19.67 -3.36
C ARG A 109 41.55 21.01 -3.37
N ARG A 110 40.84 22.12 -3.54
CA ARG A 110 41.42 23.47 -3.46
C ARG A 110 41.92 23.81 -2.06
N ARG A 111 41.18 23.37 -1.02
CA ARG A 111 41.56 23.61 0.37
C ARG A 111 42.80 22.83 0.82
N LYS A 112 43.10 21.70 0.19
CA LYS A 112 44.24 20.86 0.51
C LYS A 112 45.56 21.36 -0.10
N LYS A 113 45.51 22.37 -0.91
CA LYS A 113 46.69 23.05 -1.44
C LYS A 113 47.04 24.26 -0.58
#